data_e2ac019684b391bd1336f91bff0fa0d9
#
_entry.id   e2ac019684b391bd1336f91bff0fa0d9
#
_cell.length_a   1.000
_cell.length_b   1.000
_cell.length_c   1.000
_cell.angle_alpha   90.00
_cell.angle_beta   90.00
_cell.angle_gamma   90.00
#
_symmetry.space_group_name_H-M   'P 1'
#
loop_
_entity.id
_entity.type
_entity.pdbx_description
1 polymer ?
#
loop_
_entity_poly.entity_id
_entity_poly.type
_entity_poly.pdbx_seq_one_letter_code
_entity_poly.pdbx_strand_id
1 'polypeptide(L)'
;MLRFALIVAVVTAALGLAACGSGSSNSTGASGASGASGASGEQGAQAANISTTFAKPTTRENAIGATFLKEGGIAGLAQILGSTFQISKHITVEGVNGLDGGPHYDPSNDTITFQYGFAALIFETLKQNNPDWSNHKLGFATGSVIAFILEHEFTHALINIYNLPVLGKEEDAADTLATLLLLKSPKGDKLALGAAEFWADFSGRQNPPAIADYADEHSLDLQRAYSIVCDIAGSNQQRYNEINQAGILPDGNIKSCPAQYEQDVKSFTQVLQPHVNGKLDFQAPSN
;
A
#
# COMPACT_ATOMS: atom_id res chain seq x y z
N MET A 1 20.40 11.60 -8.07
CA MET A 1 20.39 11.04 -6.70
C MET A 1 20.21 12.07 -5.55
N LEU A 2 20.04 13.37 -5.78
CA LEU A 2 20.22 14.33 -4.67
C LEU A 2 18.94 14.96 -4.11
N ARG A 3 17.73 14.61 -4.57
CA ARG A 3 16.54 15.43 -4.24
C ARG A 3 15.38 14.71 -3.56
N PHE A 4 15.35 13.38 -3.54
CA PHE A 4 14.31 12.64 -2.82
C PHE A 4 14.42 12.75 -1.29
N ALA A 5 15.63 12.85 -0.76
CA ALA A 5 15.86 12.93 0.68
C ALA A 5 15.31 14.21 1.36
N LEU A 6 14.97 15.25 0.58
CA LEU A 6 14.57 16.55 1.16
C LEU A 6 13.08 16.62 1.55
N ILE A 7 12.19 15.83 0.95
CA ILE A 7 10.74 15.92 1.21
C ILE A 7 10.36 15.40 2.58
N VAL A 8 11.04 14.37 3.06
CA VAL A 8 10.68 13.76 4.35
C VAL A 8 11.05 14.66 5.53
N ALA A 9 11.98 15.62 5.34
CA ALA A 9 12.38 16.56 6.39
C ALA A 9 11.33 17.64 6.70
N VAL A 10 10.49 18.03 5.73
CA VAL A 10 9.51 19.12 5.90
C VAL A 10 8.24 18.64 6.63
N VAL A 11 7.95 17.34 6.64
CA VAL A 11 6.70 16.78 7.20
C VAL A 11 6.77 16.47 8.70
N THR A 12 7.94 16.53 9.34
CA THR A 12 8.11 16.20 10.77
C THR A 12 7.78 17.34 11.75
N ALA A 13 7.44 18.54 11.29
CA ALA A 13 7.25 19.71 12.15
C ALA A 13 5.83 19.90 12.74
N ALA A 14 4.86 19.06 12.44
CA ALA A 14 3.46 19.26 12.86
C ALA A 14 2.84 18.07 13.65
N LEU A 15 3.56 17.54 14.64
CA LEU A 15 2.97 16.62 15.63
C LEU A 15 3.28 17.13 17.04
N GLY A 16 2.53 18.15 17.45
CA GLY A 16 2.42 18.57 18.84
C GLY A 16 1.43 17.70 19.59
N LEU A 17 1.87 17.22 20.73
CA LEU A 17 1.22 16.44 21.76
C LEU A 17 -0.22 16.90 22.13
N ALA A 18 -1.11 15.94 22.35
CA ALA A 18 -2.14 16.05 23.39
C ALA A 18 -2.29 14.68 24.05
N ALA A 19 -1.77 14.62 25.27
CA ALA A 19 -2.00 13.53 26.22
C ALA A 19 -3.09 13.98 27.20
N CYS A 20 -3.69 12.98 27.86
CA CYS A 20 -4.44 13.01 29.11
C CYS A 20 -5.96 12.95 29.07
N GLY A 21 -6.45 11.92 29.80
CA GLY A 21 -7.70 11.96 30.50
C GLY A 21 -8.33 10.60 30.76
N SER A 22 -7.89 9.95 31.84
CA SER A 22 -8.50 8.78 32.47
C SER A 22 -9.89 9.12 33.10
N GLY A 23 -10.82 8.20 33.00
CA GLY A 23 -12.09 8.29 33.74
C GLY A 23 -12.84 6.95 33.78
N SER A 24 -12.64 6.24 34.86
CA SER A 24 -13.36 5.04 35.26
C SER A 24 -14.72 5.39 35.86
N SER A 25 -15.80 4.67 35.55
CA SER A 25 -16.87 4.40 36.50
C SER A 25 -17.75 3.21 36.11
N ASN A 26 -17.83 2.28 37.06
CA ASN A 26 -18.74 1.15 37.16
C ASN A 26 -20.19 1.61 37.35
N SER A 27 -21.18 0.86 36.84
CA SER A 27 -22.32 0.44 37.65
C SER A 27 -23.14 -0.68 37.03
N THR A 28 -23.48 -1.59 37.84
CA THR A 28 -24.30 -2.80 37.83
C THR A 28 -25.79 -2.53 37.62
N GLY A 29 -26.54 -3.53 37.09
CA GLY A 29 -27.97 -3.61 37.28
C GLY A 29 -28.71 -4.52 36.33
N ALA A 30 -29.39 -5.47 36.87
CA ALA A 30 -29.94 -6.72 36.35
C ALA A 30 -31.32 -6.65 35.67
N SER A 31 -31.61 -7.72 34.91
CA SER A 31 -32.84 -8.52 34.73
C SER A 31 -34.09 -7.93 34.04
N GLY A 32 -34.64 -8.75 33.12
CA GLY A 32 -36.06 -8.77 32.81
C GLY A 32 -36.41 -9.23 31.38
N ALA A 33 -36.86 -10.40 31.29
CA ALA A 33 -37.51 -11.31 30.35
C ALA A 33 -38.35 -10.79 29.18
N SER A 34 -38.31 -11.59 28.13
CA SER A 34 -39.34 -12.15 27.23
C SER A 34 -40.07 -11.28 26.20
N GLY A 35 -40.01 -11.72 24.95
CA GLY A 35 -41.16 -11.70 24.07
C GLY A 35 -40.90 -11.44 22.59
N ALA A 36 -41.00 -12.52 21.78
CA ALA A 36 -41.56 -12.61 20.43
C ALA A 36 -40.82 -12.01 19.21
N SER A 37 -40.32 -12.94 18.44
CA SER A 37 -40.35 -13.08 16.95
C SER A 37 -40.57 -11.82 16.09
N GLY A 38 -39.54 -11.49 15.37
CA GLY A 38 -39.56 -10.74 14.13
C GLY A 38 -38.29 -11.10 13.34
N ALA A 39 -38.40 -11.97 12.36
CA ALA A 39 -37.31 -12.33 11.47
C ALA A 39 -37.01 -11.14 10.55
N SER A 40 -36.14 -10.26 10.98
CA SER A 40 -35.39 -9.37 10.14
C SER A 40 -34.03 -10.02 9.92
N GLY A 41 -33.79 -10.45 8.65
CA GLY A 41 -32.51 -11.01 8.26
C GLY A 41 -31.39 -10.02 8.54
N GLU A 42 -30.67 -10.23 9.61
CA GLU A 42 -29.33 -9.72 9.77
C GLU A 42 -28.50 -10.33 8.65
N GLN A 43 -28.21 -9.53 7.62
CA GLN A 43 -27.08 -9.82 6.75
C GLN A 43 -25.85 -9.74 7.67
N GLY A 44 -25.46 -10.90 8.18
CA GLY A 44 -24.22 -11.05 8.92
C GLY A 44 -23.11 -10.51 8.05
N ALA A 45 -22.27 -9.63 8.59
CA ALA A 45 -21.05 -9.16 7.94
C ALA A 45 -20.32 -10.39 7.41
N GLN A 46 -20.23 -10.48 6.08
CA GLN A 46 -19.55 -11.58 5.42
C GLN A 46 -18.10 -11.56 5.90
N ALA A 47 -17.64 -12.61 6.56
CA ALA A 47 -16.27 -12.72 7.01
C ALA A 47 -15.36 -12.47 5.80
N ALA A 48 -14.37 -11.60 5.96
CA ALA A 48 -13.45 -11.29 4.88
C ALA A 48 -12.84 -12.58 4.34
N ASN A 49 -12.96 -12.83 3.03
CA ASN A 49 -12.41 -14.03 2.38
C ASN A 49 -10.88 -13.93 2.22
N ILE A 50 -10.19 -13.28 3.16
CA ILE A 50 -8.74 -13.18 3.19
C ILE A 50 -8.23 -13.67 4.53
N SER A 51 -7.27 -14.60 4.51
CA SER A 51 -6.56 -15.06 5.70
C SER A 51 -5.07 -14.74 5.61
N THR A 52 -4.41 -14.64 6.76
CA THR A 52 -2.95 -14.43 6.83
C THR A 52 -2.29 -15.58 7.56
N THR A 53 -1.17 -16.06 7.04
CA THR A 53 -0.33 -17.08 7.66
C THR A 53 1.14 -16.65 7.68
N PHE A 54 1.87 -17.05 8.71
CA PHE A 54 3.28 -16.65 8.86
C PHE A 54 4.12 -17.85 9.28
N ALA A 55 5.02 -18.28 8.40
CA ALA A 55 5.99 -19.32 8.70
C ALA A 55 6.90 -18.93 9.87
N LYS A 56 7.41 -19.89 10.61
CA LYS A 56 8.42 -19.65 11.63
C LYS A 56 9.73 -19.21 10.95
N PRO A 57 10.33 -18.06 11.30
CA PRO A 57 11.60 -17.64 10.71
C PRO A 57 12.73 -18.64 11.01
N THR A 58 13.56 -18.91 10.00
CA THR A 58 14.67 -19.87 10.09
C THR A 58 16.04 -19.22 10.22
N THR A 59 16.16 -17.93 9.91
CA THR A 59 17.40 -17.14 10.02
C THR A 59 17.13 -15.82 10.75
N ARG A 60 18.20 -15.13 11.15
CA ARG A 60 18.10 -13.79 11.76
C ARG A 60 17.49 -12.77 10.77
N GLU A 61 17.86 -12.85 9.51
CA GLU A 61 17.33 -11.99 8.44
C GLU A 61 15.83 -12.23 8.25
N ASN A 62 15.41 -13.49 8.12
CA ASN A 62 14.01 -13.85 8.06
C ASN A 62 13.23 -13.40 9.31
N ALA A 63 13.85 -13.39 10.49
CA ALA A 63 13.21 -12.89 11.70
C ALA A 63 12.95 -11.37 11.64
N ILE A 64 13.88 -10.60 11.07
CA ILE A 64 13.71 -9.17 10.85
C ILE A 64 12.53 -8.92 9.89
N GLY A 65 12.54 -9.56 8.73
CA GLY A 65 11.46 -9.44 7.75
C GLY A 65 10.10 -9.88 8.30
N ALA A 66 10.05 -11.02 9.00
CA ALA A 66 8.83 -11.50 9.66
C ALA A 66 8.26 -10.50 10.67
N THR A 67 9.13 -9.78 11.40
CA THR A 67 8.71 -8.72 12.32
C THR A 67 8.03 -7.60 11.57
N PHE A 68 8.63 -7.11 10.49
CA PHE A 68 8.01 -6.05 9.66
C PHE A 68 6.67 -6.47 9.08
N LEU A 69 6.54 -7.71 8.58
CA LEU A 69 5.27 -8.19 8.04
C LEU A 69 4.18 -8.30 9.11
N LYS A 70 4.51 -8.83 10.29
CA LYS A 70 3.54 -9.02 11.38
C LYS A 70 3.16 -7.70 12.05
N GLU A 71 4.15 -6.88 12.40
CA GLU A 71 3.95 -5.61 13.10
C GLU A 71 3.55 -4.48 12.14
N GLY A 72 3.88 -4.58 10.85
CA GLY A 72 3.50 -3.65 9.79
C GLY A 72 2.02 -3.66 9.43
N GLY A 73 1.21 -4.50 10.08
CA GLY A 73 -0.24 -4.46 9.95
C GLY A 73 -0.81 -5.17 8.72
N ILE A 74 -0.04 -6.09 8.09
CA ILE A 74 -0.51 -6.86 6.92
C ILE A 74 -1.87 -7.52 7.18
N ALA A 75 -2.07 -8.13 8.36
CA ALA A 75 -3.34 -8.76 8.70
C ALA A 75 -4.50 -7.76 8.75
N GLY A 76 -4.26 -6.55 9.29
CA GLY A 76 -5.26 -5.48 9.31
C GLY A 76 -5.57 -4.95 7.91
N LEU A 77 -4.54 -4.75 7.08
CA LEU A 77 -4.71 -4.32 5.68
C LEU A 77 -5.48 -5.37 4.87
N ALA A 78 -5.13 -6.65 5.01
CA ALA A 78 -5.85 -7.75 4.37
C ALA A 78 -7.34 -7.78 4.76
N GLN A 79 -7.67 -7.51 6.03
CA GLN A 79 -9.06 -7.40 6.48
C GLN A 79 -9.78 -6.19 5.86
N ILE A 80 -9.11 -5.04 5.75
CA ILE A 80 -9.67 -3.84 5.10
C ILE A 80 -9.98 -4.13 3.64
N LEU A 81 -9.03 -4.72 2.90
CA LEU A 81 -9.21 -5.10 1.50
C LEU A 81 -10.35 -6.12 1.34
N GLY A 82 -10.36 -7.16 2.17
CA GLY A 82 -11.42 -8.18 2.15
C GLY A 82 -12.81 -7.65 2.51
N SER A 83 -12.90 -6.59 3.33
CA SER A 83 -14.18 -5.94 3.64
C SER A 83 -14.60 -4.93 2.57
N THR A 84 -13.65 -4.38 1.82
CA THR A 84 -13.91 -3.39 0.77
C THR A 84 -14.45 -4.07 -0.49
N PHE A 85 -13.87 -5.21 -0.87
CA PHE A 85 -14.18 -5.90 -2.12
C PHE A 85 -15.05 -7.14 -1.92
N GLN A 86 -15.94 -7.42 -2.89
CA GLN A 86 -16.82 -8.62 -2.91
C GLN A 86 -16.05 -9.83 -3.43
N ILE A 87 -15.08 -10.32 -2.67
CA ILE A 87 -14.17 -11.38 -3.10
C ILE A 87 -14.91 -12.73 -3.04
N SER A 88 -15.09 -13.38 -4.20
CA SER A 88 -15.78 -14.68 -4.32
C SER A 88 -14.90 -15.88 -3.99
N LYS A 89 -13.58 -15.71 -4.01
CA LYS A 89 -12.59 -16.73 -3.70
C LYS A 89 -11.93 -16.46 -2.36
N HIS A 90 -11.29 -17.48 -1.78
CA HIS A 90 -10.49 -17.27 -0.57
C HIS A 90 -9.06 -16.92 -0.96
N ILE A 91 -8.57 -15.77 -0.51
CA ILE A 91 -7.19 -15.33 -0.73
C ILE A 91 -6.38 -15.62 0.54
N THR A 92 -5.26 -16.29 0.40
CA THR A 92 -4.28 -16.45 1.49
C THR A 92 -3.14 -15.46 1.30
N VAL A 93 -2.84 -14.67 2.32
CA VAL A 93 -1.62 -13.85 2.37
C VAL A 93 -0.63 -14.56 3.28
N GLU A 94 0.51 -14.97 2.75
CA GLU A 94 1.49 -15.74 3.53
C GLU A 94 2.84 -15.05 3.60
N GLY A 95 3.45 -15.11 4.79
CA GLY A 95 4.84 -14.74 5.01
C GLY A 95 5.72 -15.98 5.08
N VAL A 96 6.72 -16.07 4.18
CA VAL A 96 7.58 -17.25 4.04
C VAL A 96 9.06 -16.91 4.20
N ASN A 97 9.88 -17.94 4.52
CA ASN A 97 11.33 -17.78 4.57
C ASN A 97 11.90 -17.64 3.15
N GLY A 98 13.03 -16.95 3.04
CA GLY A 98 13.77 -16.79 1.77
C GLY A 98 13.66 -15.39 1.19
N LEU A 99 14.24 -15.23 0.02
CA LEU A 99 14.29 -13.99 -0.76
C LEU A 99 13.88 -14.23 -2.22
N ASP A 100 14.06 -15.46 -2.72
CA ASP A 100 13.91 -15.79 -4.13
C ASP A 100 12.46 -15.60 -4.62
N GLY A 101 12.33 -15.08 -5.82
CA GLY A 101 11.05 -14.85 -6.50
C GLY A 101 10.33 -13.55 -6.13
N GLY A 102 10.72 -12.87 -5.04
CA GLY A 102 10.02 -11.67 -4.58
C GLY A 102 8.55 -11.88 -4.20
N PRO A 103 7.87 -10.87 -3.64
CA PRO A 103 6.43 -10.92 -3.41
C PRO A 103 5.68 -11.18 -4.73
N HIS A 104 4.64 -11.99 -4.68
CA HIS A 104 3.82 -12.30 -5.87
C HIS A 104 2.46 -12.90 -5.52
N TYR A 105 1.50 -12.73 -6.41
CA TYR A 105 0.21 -13.42 -6.40
C TYR A 105 0.27 -14.64 -7.31
N ASP A 106 -0.15 -15.80 -6.80
CA ASP A 106 -0.32 -17.04 -7.59
C ASP A 106 -1.81 -17.28 -7.91
N PRO A 107 -2.23 -17.10 -9.18
CA PRO A 107 -3.62 -17.28 -9.58
C PRO A 107 -4.08 -18.76 -9.55
N SER A 108 -3.16 -19.73 -9.45
CA SER A 108 -3.51 -21.15 -9.40
C SER A 108 -4.12 -21.58 -8.08
N ASN A 109 -3.80 -20.86 -6.99
CA ASN A 109 -4.26 -21.17 -5.63
C ASN A 109 -4.74 -19.94 -4.85
N ASP A 110 -4.84 -18.79 -5.51
CA ASP A 110 -5.25 -17.50 -4.94
C ASP A 110 -4.41 -17.11 -3.69
N THR A 111 -3.09 -17.26 -3.77
CA THR A 111 -2.15 -16.95 -2.68
C THR A 111 -1.26 -15.75 -3.01
N ILE A 112 -1.16 -14.81 -2.08
CA ILE A 112 -0.17 -13.73 -2.09
C ILE A 112 0.97 -14.14 -1.17
N THR A 113 2.15 -14.38 -1.74
CA THR A 113 3.35 -14.79 -1.01
C THR A 113 4.27 -13.59 -0.78
N PHE A 114 4.71 -13.39 0.45
CA PHE A 114 5.67 -12.35 0.81
C PHE A 114 6.89 -12.97 1.49
N GLN A 115 8.06 -12.88 0.87
CA GLN A 115 9.31 -13.43 1.41
C GLN A 115 9.86 -12.52 2.52
N TYR A 116 10.25 -13.13 3.64
CA TYR A 116 10.86 -12.40 4.75
C TYR A 116 12.18 -11.73 4.37
N GLY A 117 12.98 -12.40 3.51
CA GLY A 117 14.22 -11.82 3.00
C GLY A 117 13.97 -10.55 2.19
N PHE A 118 12.86 -10.47 1.44
CA PHE A 118 12.52 -9.27 0.68
C PHE A 118 12.09 -8.12 1.63
N ALA A 119 11.32 -8.40 2.67
CA ALA A 119 10.99 -7.40 3.68
C ALA A 119 12.25 -6.87 4.41
N ALA A 120 13.22 -7.74 4.70
CA ALA A 120 14.51 -7.34 5.25
C ALA A 120 15.33 -6.51 4.25
N LEU A 121 15.30 -6.86 2.95
CA LEU A 121 15.96 -6.12 1.88
C LEU A 121 15.42 -4.69 1.76
N ILE A 122 14.11 -4.49 1.86
CA ILE A 122 13.50 -3.16 1.89
C ILE A 122 14.11 -2.32 3.01
N PHE A 123 14.12 -2.86 4.24
CA PHE A 123 14.67 -2.17 5.40
C PHE A 123 16.15 -1.80 5.22
N GLU A 124 16.98 -2.75 4.78
CA GLU A 124 18.41 -2.51 4.59
C GLU A 124 18.70 -1.53 3.45
N THR A 125 17.90 -1.54 2.37
CA THR A 125 18.01 -0.58 1.28
C THR A 125 17.76 0.85 1.77
N LEU A 126 16.61 1.05 2.45
CA LEU A 126 16.26 2.35 3.00
C LEU A 126 17.30 2.85 4.00
N LYS A 127 17.80 1.98 4.86
CA LYS A 127 18.81 2.30 5.86
C LYS A 127 20.15 2.68 5.25
N GLN A 128 20.61 1.97 4.21
CA GLN A 128 21.88 2.25 3.53
C GLN A 128 21.86 3.59 2.80
N ASN A 129 20.74 3.93 2.16
CA ASN A 129 20.62 5.17 1.41
C ASN A 129 20.26 6.38 2.30
N ASN A 130 19.75 6.12 3.50
CA ASN A 130 19.30 7.17 4.45
C ASN A 130 19.90 6.94 5.85
N PRO A 131 21.25 7.05 6.02
CA PRO A 131 21.93 6.70 7.26
C PRO A 131 21.53 7.59 8.44
N ASP A 132 21.02 8.80 8.20
CA ASP A 132 20.61 9.76 9.22
C ASP A 132 19.15 9.56 9.70
N TRP A 133 18.43 8.58 9.13
CA TRP A 133 17.06 8.34 9.56
C TRP A 133 17.00 7.63 10.92
N SER A 134 16.05 8.06 11.74
CA SER A 134 15.75 7.36 12.99
C SER A 134 15.15 5.97 12.71
N ASN A 135 15.30 5.05 13.66
CA ASN A 135 14.68 3.72 13.55
C ASN A 135 13.15 3.79 13.37
N HIS A 136 12.50 4.78 13.98
CA HIS A 136 11.06 5.02 13.80
C HIS A 136 10.72 5.38 12.35
N LYS A 137 11.52 6.26 11.74
CA LYS A 137 11.31 6.66 10.33
C LYS A 137 11.60 5.51 9.38
N LEU A 138 12.67 4.77 9.60
CA LEU A 138 13.00 3.56 8.84
C LEU A 138 11.89 2.51 8.95
N GLY A 139 11.40 2.27 10.16
CA GLY A 139 10.29 1.33 10.39
C GLY A 139 9.01 1.75 9.67
N PHE A 140 8.66 3.05 9.73
CA PHE A 140 7.50 3.57 9.02
C PHE A 140 7.65 3.43 7.51
N ALA A 141 8.80 3.83 6.93
CA ALA A 141 9.05 3.71 5.50
C ALA A 141 9.04 2.24 5.02
N THR A 142 9.66 1.33 5.79
CA THR A 142 9.61 -0.10 5.49
C THR A 142 8.18 -0.64 5.49
N GLY A 143 7.38 -0.29 6.49
CA GLY A 143 5.96 -0.64 6.55
C GLY A 143 5.14 -0.06 5.39
N SER A 144 5.49 1.15 4.93
CA SER A 144 4.85 1.80 3.77
C SER A 144 5.08 1.01 2.48
N VAL A 145 6.32 0.58 2.25
CA VAL A 145 6.66 -0.25 1.08
C VAL A 145 5.95 -1.60 1.14
N ILE A 146 5.92 -2.23 2.30
CA ILE A 146 5.23 -3.52 2.49
C ILE A 146 3.73 -3.38 2.22
N ALA A 147 3.10 -2.29 2.69
CA ALA A 147 1.69 -2.02 2.42
C ALA A 147 1.44 -1.81 0.92
N PHE A 148 2.29 -1.01 0.26
CA PHE A 148 2.22 -0.80 -1.19
C PHE A 148 2.31 -2.11 -1.96
N ILE A 149 3.30 -2.95 -1.64
CA ILE A 149 3.49 -4.24 -2.32
C ILE A 149 2.29 -5.17 -2.07
N LEU A 150 1.76 -5.22 -0.85
CA LEU A 150 0.57 -6.03 -0.59
C LEU A 150 -0.63 -5.58 -1.43
N GLU A 151 -0.85 -4.27 -1.57
CA GLU A 151 -1.93 -3.73 -2.39
C GLU A 151 -1.68 -3.95 -3.89
N HIS A 152 -0.41 -3.95 -4.32
CA HIS A 152 0.01 -4.31 -5.67
C HIS A 152 -0.33 -5.78 -5.98
N GLU A 153 0.10 -6.72 -5.14
CA GLU A 153 -0.21 -8.14 -5.31
C GLU A 153 -1.73 -8.42 -5.21
N PHE A 154 -2.41 -7.70 -4.33
CA PHE A 154 -3.85 -7.77 -4.24
C PHE A 154 -4.55 -7.26 -5.50
N THR A 155 -3.97 -6.30 -6.21
CA THR A 155 -4.48 -5.82 -7.49
C THR A 155 -4.43 -6.92 -8.55
N HIS A 156 -3.36 -7.71 -8.63
CA HIS A 156 -3.31 -8.90 -9.48
C HIS A 156 -4.42 -9.89 -9.13
N ALA A 157 -4.66 -10.11 -7.83
CA ALA A 157 -5.78 -10.95 -7.40
C ALA A 157 -7.14 -10.39 -7.86
N LEU A 158 -7.39 -9.08 -7.77
CA LEU A 158 -8.62 -8.46 -8.26
C LEU A 158 -8.76 -8.59 -9.78
N ILE A 159 -7.68 -8.35 -10.54
CA ILE A 159 -7.65 -8.48 -11.99
C ILE A 159 -8.04 -9.91 -12.39
N ASN A 160 -7.42 -10.91 -11.76
CA ASN A 160 -7.70 -12.32 -12.03
C ASN A 160 -9.13 -12.73 -11.62
N ILE A 161 -9.57 -12.41 -10.39
CA ILE A 161 -10.85 -12.86 -9.85
C ILE A 161 -12.03 -12.24 -10.60
N TYR A 162 -11.91 -10.96 -10.98
CA TYR A 162 -12.98 -10.23 -11.67
C TYR A 162 -12.80 -10.19 -13.19
N ASN A 163 -11.74 -10.80 -13.73
CA ASN A 163 -11.38 -10.73 -15.15
C ASN A 163 -11.40 -9.29 -15.68
N LEU A 164 -10.71 -8.39 -14.96
CA LEU A 164 -10.69 -6.98 -15.29
C LEU A 164 -9.92 -6.72 -16.58
N PRO A 165 -10.35 -5.79 -17.44
CA PRO A 165 -9.60 -5.40 -18.63
C PRO A 165 -8.37 -4.57 -18.25
N VAL A 166 -7.20 -4.95 -18.72
CA VAL A 166 -5.95 -4.21 -18.61
C VAL A 166 -5.50 -3.77 -20.01
N LEU A 167 -5.25 -2.48 -20.21
CA LEU A 167 -4.89 -1.88 -21.50
C LEU A 167 -3.41 -1.48 -21.57
N GLY A 168 -2.54 -2.26 -20.98
CA GLY A 168 -1.11 -1.99 -20.93
C GLY A 168 -0.37 -3.07 -20.17
N LYS A 169 0.70 -2.69 -19.51
CA LYS A 169 1.37 -3.58 -18.56
C LYS A 169 0.47 -3.75 -17.33
N GLU A 170 0.24 -4.99 -16.93
CA GLU A 170 -0.53 -5.30 -15.71
C GLU A 170 0.17 -4.77 -14.46
N GLU A 171 1.50 -4.81 -14.45
CA GLU A 171 2.34 -4.29 -13.39
C GLU A 171 2.17 -2.78 -13.16
N ASP A 172 2.07 -1.99 -14.23
CA ASP A 172 1.82 -0.55 -14.11
C ASP A 172 0.39 -0.27 -13.60
N ALA A 173 -0.59 -1.10 -13.99
CA ALA A 173 -1.95 -1.01 -13.46
C ALA A 173 -2.01 -1.39 -11.97
N ALA A 174 -1.23 -2.41 -11.55
CA ALA A 174 -1.11 -2.82 -10.16
C ALA A 174 -0.47 -1.73 -9.29
N ASP A 175 0.60 -1.10 -9.75
CA ASP A 175 1.23 0.04 -9.08
C ASP A 175 0.27 1.24 -8.93
N THR A 176 -0.46 1.56 -9.98
CA THR A 176 -1.42 2.66 -9.96
C THR A 176 -2.54 2.39 -8.96
N LEU A 177 -3.18 1.21 -9.00
CA LEU A 177 -4.26 0.91 -8.05
C LEU A 177 -3.75 0.83 -6.61
N ALA A 178 -2.58 0.24 -6.36
CA ALA A 178 -1.95 0.25 -5.04
C ALA A 178 -1.76 1.68 -4.51
N THR A 179 -1.26 2.59 -5.36
CA THR A 179 -1.13 4.00 -5.01
C THR A 179 -2.48 4.64 -4.66
N LEU A 180 -3.50 4.42 -5.49
CA LEU A 180 -4.85 4.95 -5.25
C LEU A 180 -5.47 4.41 -3.97
N LEU A 181 -5.28 3.12 -3.65
CA LEU A 181 -5.77 2.51 -2.41
C LEU A 181 -5.06 3.09 -1.19
N LEU A 182 -3.74 3.24 -1.22
CA LEU A 182 -3.00 3.92 -0.16
C LEU A 182 -3.51 5.34 0.07
N LEU A 183 -3.70 6.11 -1.00
CA LEU A 183 -4.13 7.52 -0.93
C LEU A 183 -5.52 7.69 -0.28
N LYS A 184 -6.37 6.65 -0.25
CA LYS A 184 -7.65 6.66 0.49
C LYS A 184 -7.46 6.65 2.01
N SER A 185 -6.32 6.18 2.50
CA SER A 185 -6.09 6.03 3.93
C SER A 185 -5.64 7.33 4.60
N PRO A 186 -5.91 7.54 5.89
CA PRO A 186 -5.28 8.62 6.64
C PRO A 186 -3.75 8.51 6.56
N LYS A 187 -3.06 9.56 6.12
CA LYS A 187 -1.61 9.59 5.84
C LYS A 187 -1.20 8.74 4.61
N GLY A 188 -2.13 8.40 3.73
CA GLY A 188 -1.85 7.59 2.54
C GLY A 188 -0.82 8.22 1.62
N ASP A 189 -0.80 9.55 1.52
CA ASP A 189 0.22 10.32 0.83
C ASP A 189 1.65 10.06 1.35
N LYS A 190 1.80 9.86 2.67
CA LYS A 190 3.09 9.52 3.30
C LYS A 190 3.47 8.07 3.06
N LEU A 191 2.48 7.17 3.05
CA LEU A 191 2.70 5.76 2.74
C LEU A 191 3.15 5.60 1.28
N ALA A 192 2.44 6.21 0.34
CA ALA A 192 2.79 6.19 -1.07
C ALA A 192 4.17 6.84 -1.33
N LEU A 193 4.49 7.96 -0.64
CA LEU A 193 5.80 8.59 -0.74
C LEU A 193 6.93 7.67 -0.25
N GLY A 194 6.70 6.91 0.84
CA GLY A 194 7.66 5.93 1.34
C GLY A 194 7.94 4.82 0.32
N ALA A 195 6.91 4.37 -0.41
CA ALA A 195 7.07 3.41 -1.51
C ALA A 195 7.87 4.02 -2.68
N ALA A 196 7.53 5.25 -3.10
CA ALA A 196 8.27 5.95 -4.16
C ALA A 196 9.76 6.13 -3.79
N GLU A 197 10.06 6.45 -2.54
CA GLU A 197 11.44 6.61 -2.05
C GLU A 197 12.22 5.29 -2.13
N PHE A 198 11.60 4.18 -1.76
CA PHE A 198 12.22 2.87 -1.90
C PHE A 198 12.54 2.52 -3.36
N TRP A 199 11.62 2.71 -4.29
CA TRP A 199 11.86 2.42 -5.71
C TRP A 199 12.95 3.34 -6.29
N ALA A 200 12.99 4.61 -5.87
CA ALA A 200 14.07 5.51 -6.27
C ALA A 200 15.44 5.08 -5.72
N ASP A 201 15.49 4.66 -4.45
CA ASP A 201 16.71 4.13 -3.82
C ASP A 201 17.14 2.79 -4.43
N PHE A 202 16.16 1.92 -4.75
CA PHE A 202 16.41 0.62 -5.34
C PHE A 202 16.94 0.71 -6.77
N SER A 203 16.47 1.70 -7.55
CA SER A 203 16.96 1.97 -8.91
C SER A 203 18.46 2.24 -8.98
N GLY A 204 19.04 2.75 -7.89
CA GLY A 204 20.48 3.00 -7.78
C GLY A 204 21.35 1.73 -7.83
N ARG A 205 20.75 0.55 -7.61
CA ARG A 205 21.45 -0.74 -7.69
C ARG A 205 21.69 -1.20 -9.14
N GLN A 206 20.90 -0.69 -10.09
CA GLN A 206 20.94 -1.01 -11.52
C GLN A 206 21.17 0.26 -12.34
N ASN A 207 22.32 0.89 -12.17
CA ASN A 207 22.62 2.13 -12.89
C ASN A 207 23.94 2.02 -13.69
N PRO A 208 23.90 2.03 -15.03
CA PRO A 208 22.71 2.11 -15.89
C PRO A 208 21.87 0.80 -15.91
N PRO A 209 20.56 0.86 -16.24
CA PRO A 209 19.74 -0.34 -16.39
C PRO A 209 20.32 -1.25 -17.49
N ALA A 210 20.26 -2.57 -17.28
CA ALA A 210 20.60 -3.54 -18.31
C ALA A 210 19.53 -3.59 -19.42
N ILE A 211 19.90 -4.10 -20.60
CA ILE A 211 18.92 -4.25 -21.70
C ILE A 211 17.73 -5.13 -21.28
N ALA A 212 17.99 -6.15 -20.46
CA ALA A 212 16.94 -7.03 -19.93
C ALA A 212 15.88 -6.27 -19.10
N ASP A 213 16.29 -5.25 -18.36
CA ASP A 213 15.38 -4.47 -17.50
C ASP A 213 14.31 -3.71 -18.33
N TYR A 214 14.63 -3.36 -19.60
CA TYR A 214 13.67 -2.73 -20.51
C TYR A 214 12.66 -3.73 -21.11
N ALA A 215 12.94 -5.03 -21.04
CA ALA A 215 12.07 -6.09 -21.50
C ALA A 215 11.29 -6.77 -20.36
N ASP A 216 11.50 -6.33 -19.12
CA ASP A 216 10.82 -6.82 -17.94
C ASP A 216 9.32 -6.49 -17.95
N GLU A 217 8.54 -7.28 -17.27
CA GLU A 217 7.10 -7.01 -17.09
C GLU A 217 6.87 -5.74 -16.27
N HIS A 218 7.73 -5.43 -15.31
CA HIS A 218 7.71 -4.17 -14.56
C HIS A 218 8.31 -3.02 -15.38
N SER A 219 7.84 -1.82 -15.11
CA SER A 219 8.55 -0.61 -15.51
C SER A 219 9.81 -0.42 -14.66
N LEU A 220 10.79 0.34 -15.16
CA LEU A 220 12.03 0.60 -14.40
C LEU A 220 11.68 1.22 -13.04
N ASP A 221 12.42 0.84 -11.97
CA ASP A 221 12.15 1.30 -10.61
C ASP A 221 12.00 2.82 -10.49
N LEU A 222 12.82 3.58 -11.21
CA LEU A 222 12.71 5.04 -11.21
C LEU A 222 11.43 5.53 -11.94
N GLN A 223 10.94 4.81 -12.94
CA GLN A 223 9.65 5.13 -13.58
C GLN A 223 8.51 4.84 -12.62
N ARG A 224 8.53 3.71 -11.90
CA ARG A 224 7.58 3.39 -10.84
C ARG A 224 7.55 4.49 -9.77
N ALA A 225 8.73 4.90 -9.28
CA ALA A 225 8.84 5.99 -8.30
C ALA A 225 8.19 7.29 -8.79
N TYR A 226 8.46 7.70 -10.03
CA TYR A 226 7.88 8.92 -10.60
C TYR A 226 6.38 8.82 -10.83
N SER A 227 5.87 7.65 -11.21
CA SER A 227 4.43 7.40 -11.36
C SER A 227 3.69 7.60 -10.04
N ILE A 228 4.17 6.97 -8.96
CA ILE A 228 3.63 7.13 -7.61
C ILE A 228 3.66 8.60 -7.16
N VAL A 229 4.79 9.31 -7.38
CA VAL A 229 4.91 10.74 -7.03
C VAL A 229 3.93 11.60 -7.83
N CYS A 230 3.68 11.25 -9.10
CA CYS A 230 2.73 11.95 -9.94
C CYS A 230 1.29 11.79 -9.41
N ASP A 231 0.89 10.58 -8.99
CA ASP A 231 -0.41 10.34 -8.37
C ASP A 231 -0.58 11.08 -7.06
N ILE A 232 0.45 11.12 -6.21
CA ILE A 232 0.44 11.93 -4.98
C ILE A 232 0.24 13.42 -5.31
N ALA A 233 0.98 13.95 -6.29
CA ALA A 233 0.86 15.34 -6.73
C ALA A 233 -0.54 15.62 -7.32
N GLY A 234 -1.07 14.68 -8.10
CA GLY A 234 -2.39 14.79 -8.71
C GLY A 234 -3.54 14.75 -7.71
N SER A 235 -3.37 14.00 -6.63
CA SER A 235 -4.43 13.79 -5.63
C SER A 235 -4.69 14.99 -4.72
N ASN A 236 -3.72 15.92 -4.60
CA ASN A 236 -3.79 16.98 -3.59
C ASN A 236 -2.99 18.22 -4.00
N GLN A 237 -3.64 19.38 -4.04
CA GLN A 237 -2.99 20.65 -4.43
C GLN A 237 -1.81 21.05 -3.53
N GLN A 238 -1.89 20.76 -2.23
CA GLN A 238 -0.78 21.05 -1.33
C GLN A 238 0.43 20.18 -1.69
N ARG A 239 0.23 18.89 -1.93
CA ARG A 239 1.29 17.95 -2.36
C ARG A 239 1.86 18.33 -3.72
N TYR A 240 1.00 18.74 -4.66
CA TYR A 240 1.47 19.28 -5.92
C TYR A 240 2.48 20.43 -5.72
N ASN A 241 2.13 21.39 -4.88
CA ASN A 241 2.99 22.54 -4.61
C ASN A 241 4.32 22.13 -3.95
N GLU A 242 4.27 21.23 -2.95
CA GLU A 242 5.46 20.72 -2.24
C GLU A 242 6.40 19.96 -3.20
N ILE A 243 5.87 19.05 -4.01
CA ILE A 243 6.62 18.27 -4.98
C ILE A 243 7.21 19.15 -6.08
N ASN A 244 6.44 20.13 -6.57
CA ASN A 244 6.91 21.10 -7.57
C ASN A 244 8.04 21.98 -7.03
N GLN A 245 7.91 22.51 -5.81
CA GLN A 245 8.94 23.33 -5.17
C GLN A 245 10.23 22.52 -4.92
N ALA A 246 10.09 21.27 -4.56
CA ALA A 246 11.23 20.37 -4.33
C ALA A 246 11.91 19.93 -5.65
N GLY A 247 11.27 20.14 -6.81
CA GLY A 247 11.81 19.78 -8.13
C GLY A 247 12.04 18.27 -8.28
N ILE A 248 11.12 17.45 -7.73
CA ILE A 248 11.26 15.99 -7.75
C ILE A 248 10.96 15.44 -9.12
N LEU A 249 9.85 15.88 -9.71
CA LEU A 249 9.51 15.55 -11.08
C LEU A 249 10.24 16.48 -12.04
N PRO A 250 10.73 15.97 -13.18
CA PRO A 250 11.32 16.81 -14.22
C PRO A 250 10.39 17.93 -14.66
N ASP A 251 10.98 19.08 -15.02
CA ASP A 251 10.25 20.26 -15.44
C ASP A 251 9.18 19.94 -16.51
N GLY A 252 7.97 20.37 -16.24
CA GLY A 252 6.81 20.17 -17.11
C GLY A 252 6.02 18.90 -16.84
N ASN A 253 6.60 17.82 -16.35
CA ASN A 253 5.89 16.55 -16.12
C ASN A 253 4.85 16.68 -15.01
N ILE A 254 5.14 17.42 -13.94
CA ILE A 254 4.18 17.61 -12.84
C ILE A 254 2.84 18.22 -13.28
N LYS A 255 2.84 18.99 -14.37
CA LYS A 255 1.63 19.66 -14.85
C LYS A 255 0.56 18.70 -15.36
N SER A 256 0.95 17.50 -15.81
CA SER A 256 0.02 16.47 -16.27
C SER A 256 -0.53 15.61 -15.13
N CYS A 257 0.10 15.61 -13.94
CA CYS A 257 -0.26 14.72 -12.84
C CYS A 257 -1.71 14.86 -12.36
N PRO A 258 -2.31 16.06 -12.23
CA PRO A 258 -3.72 16.15 -11.85
C PRO A 258 -4.67 15.49 -12.86
N ALA A 259 -4.43 15.68 -14.15
CA ALA A 259 -5.27 15.09 -15.20
C ALA A 259 -5.06 13.56 -15.28
N GLN A 260 -3.83 13.09 -15.08
CA GLN A 260 -3.53 11.66 -15.01
C GLN A 260 -4.24 11.02 -13.83
N TYR A 261 -4.09 11.55 -12.62
CA TYR A 261 -4.75 11.05 -11.41
C TYR A 261 -6.28 10.98 -11.58
N GLU A 262 -6.89 12.04 -12.12
CA GLU A 262 -8.34 12.06 -12.40
C GLU A 262 -8.75 10.94 -13.37
N GLN A 263 -7.93 10.70 -14.41
CA GLN A 263 -8.18 9.62 -15.37
C GLN A 263 -8.03 8.24 -14.72
N ASP A 264 -7.03 8.03 -13.87
CA ASP A 264 -6.79 6.77 -13.18
C ASP A 264 -7.90 6.47 -12.18
N VAL A 265 -8.29 7.45 -11.35
CA VAL A 265 -9.45 7.36 -10.46
C VAL A 265 -10.72 6.99 -11.22
N LYS A 266 -10.99 7.65 -12.35
CA LYS A 266 -12.16 7.36 -13.18
C LYS A 266 -12.11 5.94 -13.72
N SER A 267 -10.97 5.50 -14.25
CA SER A 267 -10.80 4.18 -14.86
C SER A 267 -11.00 3.07 -13.82
N PHE A 268 -10.29 3.15 -12.69
CA PHE A 268 -10.42 2.15 -11.63
C PHE A 268 -11.79 2.18 -10.94
N THR A 269 -12.39 3.35 -10.74
CA THR A 269 -13.77 3.43 -10.23
C THR A 269 -14.74 2.73 -11.17
N GLN A 270 -14.60 2.94 -12.48
CA GLN A 270 -15.51 2.33 -13.46
C GLN A 270 -15.45 0.81 -13.47
N VAL A 271 -14.24 0.23 -13.39
CA VAL A 271 -14.08 -1.23 -13.47
C VAL A 271 -14.29 -1.92 -12.12
N LEU A 272 -14.00 -1.27 -10.99
CA LEU A 272 -14.08 -1.87 -9.66
C LEU A 272 -15.40 -1.59 -8.92
N GLN A 273 -16.13 -0.52 -9.22
CA GLN A 273 -17.39 -0.19 -8.52
C GLN A 273 -18.40 -1.35 -8.48
N PRO A 274 -18.55 -2.20 -9.51
CA PRO A 274 -19.43 -3.37 -9.45
C PRO A 274 -19.02 -4.42 -8.42
N HIS A 275 -17.77 -4.38 -7.95
CA HIS A 275 -17.14 -5.42 -7.14
C HIS A 275 -16.83 -4.98 -5.70
N VAL A 276 -17.32 -3.82 -5.26
CA VAL A 276 -17.08 -3.31 -3.90
C VAL A 276 -18.32 -3.36 -3.03
N ASN A 277 -18.10 -3.50 -1.73
CA ASN A 277 -19.13 -3.36 -0.71
C ASN A 277 -19.39 -1.88 -0.44
N GLY A 278 -20.38 -1.30 -1.12
CA GLY A 278 -20.70 0.11 -1.01
C GLY A 278 -20.14 0.97 -2.14
N LYS A 279 -19.69 2.18 -1.85
CA LYS A 279 -19.13 3.11 -2.84
C LYS A 279 -17.61 3.10 -2.78
N LEU A 280 -16.98 2.85 -3.93
CA LEU A 280 -15.55 3.08 -4.08
C LEU A 280 -15.32 4.58 -4.33
N ASP A 281 -14.82 5.25 -3.33
CA ASP A 281 -14.53 6.69 -3.41
C ASP A 281 -13.03 6.87 -3.26
N PHE A 282 -12.34 7.08 -4.36
CA PHE A 282 -10.98 7.60 -4.34
C PHE A 282 -11.08 9.10 -4.06
N GLN A 283 -10.25 9.62 -3.14
CA GLN A 283 -10.27 11.05 -2.83
C GLN A 283 -10.08 11.84 -4.11
N ALA A 284 -11.06 12.68 -4.43
CA ALA A 284 -10.90 13.64 -5.50
C ALA A 284 -9.81 14.64 -5.13
N PRO A 285 -9.09 15.22 -6.12
CA PRO A 285 -8.14 16.28 -5.86
C PRO A 285 -8.81 17.37 -5.02
N SER A 286 -8.23 17.72 -3.89
CA SER A 286 -8.71 18.87 -3.11
C SER A 286 -8.41 20.15 -3.88
N ASN A 287 -9.47 20.84 -4.32
CA ASN A 287 -9.40 22.15 -4.97
C ASN A 287 -8.77 23.21 -4.06
#